data_ce09cae797738687bf83b7c8b9f02620
#
_entry.id   ce09cae797738687bf83b7c8b9f02620
#
_cell.length_a   1.000
_cell.length_b   1.000
_cell.length_c   1.000
_cell.angle_alpha   90.00
_cell.angle_beta   90.00
_cell.angle_gamma   90.00
#
_symmetry.space_group_name_H-M   'P 1'
#
loop_
_entity.id
_entity.type
_entity.pdbx_description
1 polymer ?
#
loop_
_entity_poly.entity_id
_entity_poly.type
_entity_poly.pdbx_seq_one_letter_code
_entity_poly.pdbx_strand_id
1 'polypeptide(L)'
;MATTPLGSNPPRATTGHHPLTHGHRPGLPVCGHGIPDRFAQPDGLFQVTVAPFRGSCNDVLSQAIRVAGQGSRVMVAQFLNGGINQGPERATKLCGSLQWIRPAIDCCLIDPSAITQTHRQAVNAVWAASRQQLLSGVLDLMVLNELGLALEFGLLEEDNVLNILRKRPASLDLTLIGSVIPDALLDMANQVTRLRCRPSSALQPC
;
A
#
# COMPACT_ATOMS: atom_id res chain seq x y z
N MET A 1 -43.15 55.16 -21.46
CA MET A 1 -43.86 55.55 -22.68
C MET A 1 -43.15 54.91 -23.88
N ALA A 2 -43.97 54.26 -24.70
CA ALA A 2 -43.83 53.88 -26.09
C ALA A 2 -42.79 52.82 -26.41
N THR A 3 -43.14 51.55 -26.59
CA THR A 3 -43.85 50.82 -27.69
C THR A 3 -42.95 50.44 -28.85
N THR A 4 -42.95 49.12 -29.03
CA THR A 4 -42.53 48.23 -30.13
C THR A 4 -42.98 48.76 -31.54
N PRO A 5 -42.45 48.20 -32.70
CA PRO A 5 -42.89 46.90 -33.17
C PRO A 5 -41.93 46.10 -34.06
N LEU A 6 -42.16 44.79 -34.06
CA LEU A 6 -42.33 43.82 -35.14
C LEU A 6 -41.83 44.10 -36.57
N GLY A 7 -41.19 43.14 -37.19
CA GLY A 7 -40.98 43.00 -38.63
C GLY A 7 -40.27 41.65 -38.93
N SER A 8 -40.94 40.68 -39.26
CA SER A 8 -41.32 39.91 -40.45
C SER A 8 -40.24 38.97 -41.01
N ASN A 9 -40.57 37.68 -40.97
CA ASN A 9 -39.96 36.58 -41.69
C ASN A 9 -40.15 36.68 -43.22
N PRO A 10 -39.22 36.21 -44.04
CA PRO A 10 -39.47 35.76 -45.39
C PRO A 10 -39.36 34.24 -45.55
N PRO A 11 -39.82 33.70 -46.71
CA PRO A 11 -40.47 32.40 -46.80
C PRO A 11 -39.55 31.25 -47.17
N ARG A 12 -40.05 30.07 -46.86
CA ARG A 12 -39.63 28.72 -47.18
C ARG A 12 -39.51 28.48 -48.71
N ALA A 13 -38.34 27.95 -49.15
CA ALA A 13 -38.18 27.36 -50.46
C ALA A 13 -38.17 25.83 -50.31
N THR A 14 -39.15 25.21 -50.95
CA THR A 14 -39.26 23.76 -51.19
C THR A 14 -38.49 23.43 -52.44
N THR A 15 -37.55 22.45 -52.36
CA THR A 15 -37.10 21.74 -53.57
C THR A 15 -36.62 20.34 -53.26
N GLY A 16 -37.31 19.37 -53.85
CA GLY A 16 -36.77 18.27 -54.61
C GLY A 16 -36.19 17.08 -53.85
N HIS A 17 -37.02 16.07 -53.57
CA HIS A 17 -36.53 14.70 -53.28
C HIS A 17 -35.96 14.06 -54.55
N HIS A 18 -34.68 13.67 -54.51
CA HIS A 18 -34.13 12.61 -55.38
C HIS A 18 -33.74 11.44 -54.48
N PRO A 19 -34.17 10.20 -54.81
CA PRO A 19 -33.75 8.99 -54.10
C PRO A 19 -32.40 8.59 -54.64
N LEU A 20 -31.35 8.66 -53.77
CA LEU A 20 -30.06 8.05 -54.05
C LEU A 20 -30.13 6.58 -53.65
N THR A 21 -29.99 5.72 -54.66
CA THR A 21 -29.82 4.28 -54.56
C THR A 21 -28.59 3.94 -53.66
N HIS A 22 -28.85 3.21 -52.59
CA HIS A 22 -27.82 2.63 -51.75
C HIS A 22 -27.07 1.52 -52.50
N GLY A 23 -25.89 1.85 -52.99
CA GLY A 23 -24.90 0.85 -53.42
C GLY A 23 -24.39 0.08 -52.20
N HIS A 24 -24.66 -1.21 -52.21
CA HIS A 24 -24.16 -2.18 -51.23
C HIS A 24 -22.63 -2.26 -51.36
N ARG A 25 -21.89 -1.65 -50.40
CA ARG A 25 -20.44 -1.87 -50.26
C ARG A 25 -20.25 -3.20 -49.53
N PRO A 26 -19.46 -4.14 -50.09
CA PRO A 26 -19.09 -5.33 -49.31
C PRO A 26 -18.30 -4.94 -48.11
N GLY A 27 -18.76 -5.37 -46.93
CA GLY A 27 -18.08 -5.15 -45.66
C GLY A 27 -16.70 -5.81 -45.66
N LEU A 28 -15.69 -5.03 -45.39
CA LEU A 28 -14.36 -5.55 -45.09
C LEU A 28 -14.45 -6.46 -43.86
N PRO A 29 -13.75 -7.61 -43.84
CA PRO A 29 -13.73 -8.45 -42.66
C PRO A 29 -13.10 -7.67 -41.53
N VAL A 30 -13.86 -7.43 -40.47
CA VAL A 30 -13.31 -6.94 -39.19
C VAL A 30 -12.46 -8.06 -38.63
N CYS A 31 -11.16 -7.99 -38.84
CA CYS A 31 -10.21 -8.80 -38.07
C CYS A 31 -10.41 -8.46 -36.58
N GLY A 32 -11.17 -9.31 -35.91
CA GLY A 32 -11.26 -9.32 -34.47
C GLY A 32 -9.88 -9.67 -33.89
N HIS A 33 -8.98 -8.68 -33.82
CA HIS A 33 -7.84 -8.77 -32.95
C HIS A 33 -8.43 -8.62 -31.55
N GLY A 34 -8.75 -9.76 -30.94
CA GLY A 34 -8.93 -9.82 -29.50
C GLY A 34 -7.66 -9.22 -28.89
N ILE A 35 -7.78 -8.00 -28.38
CA ILE A 35 -6.75 -7.40 -27.53
C ILE A 35 -6.55 -8.43 -26.43
N PRO A 36 -5.35 -9.01 -26.25
CA PRO A 36 -5.12 -9.90 -25.12
C PRO A 36 -5.32 -9.07 -23.87
N ASP A 37 -6.42 -9.32 -23.17
CA ASP A 37 -6.84 -8.66 -21.92
C ASP A 37 -5.99 -9.18 -20.75
N ARG A 38 -4.68 -9.24 -20.95
CA ARG A 38 -3.66 -9.57 -19.96
C ARG A 38 -2.49 -8.61 -20.09
N PHE A 39 -2.69 -7.38 -19.67
CA PHE A 39 -1.59 -6.72 -19.00
C PHE A 39 -1.35 -7.55 -17.73
N ALA A 40 -0.33 -8.40 -17.77
CA ALA A 40 0.13 -9.09 -16.59
C ALA A 40 0.36 -8.01 -15.54
N GLN A 41 -0.42 -8.01 -14.45
CA GLN A 41 -0.13 -7.12 -13.33
C GLN A 41 1.29 -7.46 -12.90
N PRO A 42 2.18 -6.45 -12.77
CA PRO A 42 3.53 -6.71 -12.33
C PRO A 42 3.49 -7.42 -10.98
N ASP A 43 4.30 -8.46 -10.82
CA ASP A 43 4.44 -9.12 -9.54
C ASP A 43 4.95 -8.13 -8.51
N GLY A 44 4.29 -8.11 -7.36
CA GLY A 44 4.67 -7.28 -6.22
C GLY A 44 6.00 -7.76 -5.62
N LEU A 45 6.81 -6.82 -5.18
CA LEU A 45 8.11 -7.08 -4.61
C LEU A 45 8.03 -7.30 -3.09
N PHE A 46 8.73 -8.31 -2.58
CA PHE A 46 9.03 -8.42 -1.17
C PHE A 46 10.40 -7.79 -0.89
N GLN A 47 10.38 -6.62 -0.26
CA GLN A 47 11.57 -5.85 0.07
C GLN A 47 11.83 -5.91 1.58
N VAL A 48 13.07 -6.09 1.96
CA VAL A 48 13.52 -6.03 3.35
C VAL A 48 14.53 -4.90 3.52
N THR A 49 14.28 -4.02 4.47
CA THR A 49 15.22 -2.96 4.86
C THR A 49 15.72 -3.21 6.28
N VAL A 50 16.98 -3.59 6.40
CA VAL A 50 17.65 -3.78 7.68
C VAL A 50 18.19 -2.43 8.15
N ALA A 51 17.66 -1.93 9.24
CA ALA A 51 18.03 -0.67 9.85
C ALA A 51 19.18 -0.83 10.84
N PRO A 52 20.09 0.16 10.98
CA PRO A 52 21.19 0.09 11.94
C PRO A 52 20.71 0.16 13.41
N PHE A 53 19.56 0.77 13.65
CA PHE A 53 18.90 0.87 14.96
C PHE A 53 17.41 1.16 14.77
N ARG A 54 16.63 0.98 15.82
CA ARG A 54 15.18 1.26 15.82
C ARG A 54 14.91 2.74 15.51
N GLY A 55 13.88 2.97 14.69
CA GLY A 55 13.47 4.33 14.29
C GLY A 55 14.25 4.93 13.14
N SER A 56 15.30 4.29 12.63
CA SER A 56 16.11 4.82 11.50
C SER A 56 15.47 4.60 10.11
N CYS A 57 14.22 4.19 10.03
CA CYS A 57 13.52 3.86 8.78
C CYS A 57 12.43 4.87 8.40
N ASN A 58 12.58 6.12 8.77
CA ASN A 58 11.59 7.16 8.46
C ASN A 58 11.37 7.34 6.94
N ASP A 59 12.38 7.08 6.13
CA ASP A 59 12.30 7.20 4.67
C ASP A 59 11.29 6.20 4.08
N VAL A 60 11.27 4.96 4.57
CA VAL A 60 10.33 3.94 4.10
C VAL A 60 8.89 4.32 4.49
N LEU A 61 8.68 4.83 5.71
CA LEU A 61 7.36 5.30 6.15
C LEU A 61 6.91 6.52 5.34
N SER A 62 7.82 7.45 5.06
CA SER A 62 7.55 8.61 4.21
C SER A 62 7.20 8.19 2.78
N GLN A 63 7.86 7.16 2.26
CA GLN A 63 7.52 6.57 0.96
C GLN A 63 6.12 5.95 0.96
N ALA A 64 5.74 5.22 2.00
CA ALA A 64 4.40 4.64 2.14
C ALA A 64 3.31 5.74 2.11
N ILE A 65 3.52 6.86 2.81
CA ILE A 65 2.61 8.01 2.79
C ILE A 65 2.52 8.62 1.38
N ARG A 66 3.66 8.74 0.69
CA ARG A 66 3.69 9.29 -0.68
C ARG A 66 2.94 8.41 -1.66
N VAL A 67 3.14 7.09 -1.60
CA VAL A 67 2.45 6.12 -2.45
C VAL A 67 0.94 6.14 -2.20
N ALA A 68 0.52 6.25 -0.93
CA ALA A 68 -0.88 6.41 -0.58
C ALA A 68 -1.48 7.72 -1.13
N GLY A 69 -0.71 8.81 -1.09
CA GLY A 69 -1.11 10.11 -1.67
C GLY A 69 -1.29 10.06 -3.20
N GLN A 70 -0.72 9.06 -3.87
CA GLN A 70 -0.91 8.79 -5.30
C GLN A 70 -2.12 7.88 -5.60
N GLY A 71 -2.87 7.49 -4.57
CA GLY A 71 -4.09 6.69 -4.71
C GLY A 71 -3.93 5.20 -4.44
N SER A 72 -2.71 4.70 -4.17
CA SER A 72 -2.49 3.30 -3.80
C SER A 72 -3.05 3.00 -2.40
N ARG A 73 -3.59 1.80 -2.23
CA ARG A 73 -4.13 1.31 -0.95
C ARG A 73 -2.99 0.75 -0.11
N VAL A 74 -2.63 1.48 0.92
CA VAL A 74 -1.45 1.20 1.74
C VAL A 74 -1.84 0.85 3.17
N MET A 75 -1.16 -0.15 3.73
CA MET A 75 -1.22 -0.44 5.15
C MET A 75 0.17 -0.40 5.78
N VAL A 76 0.27 0.30 6.92
CA VAL A 76 1.46 0.30 7.76
C VAL A 76 1.11 -0.35 9.09
N ALA A 77 1.77 -1.45 9.44
CA ALA A 77 1.65 -2.11 10.73
C ALA A 77 2.95 -1.96 11.52
N GLN A 78 2.87 -1.31 12.67
CA GLN A 78 3.96 -1.22 13.63
C GLN A 78 3.70 -2.18 14.79
N PHE A 79 4.68 -3.02 15.14
CA PHE A 79 4.47 -4.09 16.11
C PHE A 79 4.90 -3.71 17.54
N LEU A 80 5.88 -2.85 17.69
CA LEU A 80 6.50 -2.56 19.00
C LEU A 80 6.25 -1.13 19.50
N ASN A 81 5.68 -0.28 18.66
CA ASN A 81 5.36 1.11 19.02
C ASN A 81 3.86 1.24 19.29
N GLY A 82 3.49 1.40 20.53
CA GLY A 82 2.13 1.67 20.93
C GLY A 82 1.75 3.16 20.85
N GLY A 83 0.66 3.51 21.44
CA GLY A 83 0.15 4.88 21.57
C GLY A 83 -1.22 4.91 22.22
N ILE A 84 -1.60 6.05 22.77
CA ILE A 84 -2.90 6.24 23.40
C ILE A 84 -4.01 6.06 22.37
N ASN A 85 -5.06 5.32 22.72
CA ASN A 85 -6.20 5.03 21.85
C ASN A 85 -5.84 4.37 20.52
N GLN A 86 -4.78 3.59 20.49
CA GLN A 86 -4.35 2.81 19.34
C GLN A 86 -4.97 1.40 19.38
N GLY A 87 -4.73 0.64 18.33
CA GLY A 87 -5.22 -0.71 18.13
C GLY A 87 -5.70 -0.91 16.69
N PRO A 88 -5.88 -2.16 16.25
CA PRO A 88 -6.32 -2.44 14.87
C PRO A 88 -7.68 -1.82 14.52
N GLU A 89 -8.60 -1.75 15.49
CA GLU A 89 -9.94 -1.18 15.29
C GLU A 89 -9.92 0.36 15.23
N ARG A 90 -8.84 0.97 15.70
CA ARG A 90 -8.64 2.42 15.71
C ARG A 90 -7.48 2.81 14.79
N ALA A 91 -7.43 2.21 13.63
CA ALA A 91 -6.42 2.52 12.62
C ALA A 91 -6.43 4.01 12.29
N THR A 92 -5.26 4.64 12.32
CA THR A 92 -5.10 6.00 11.83
C THR A 92 -5.20 6.00 10.31
N LYS A 93 -6.14 6.77 9.76
CA LYS A 93 -6.32 6.92 8.31
C LYS A 93 -5.64 8.19 7.84
N LEU A 94 -4.77 8.07 6.86
CA LEU A 94 -4.03 9.18 6.25
C LEU A 94 -4.21 9.16 4.73
N CYS A 95 -4.25 10.33 4.10
CA CYS A 95 -4.36 10.47 2.64
C CYS A 95 -5.53 9.69 2.00
N GLY A 96 -6.55 9.33 2.78
CA GLY A 96 -7.72 8.57 2.32
C GLY A 96 -7.49 7.07 2.09
N SER A 97 -6.29 6.66 1.69
CA SER A 97 -5.97 5.28 1.28
C SER A 97 -4.90 4.59 2.12
N LEU A 98 -4.31 5.27 3.10
CA LEU A 98 -3.36 4.68 4.04
C LEU A 98 -4.05 4.35 5.37
N GLN A 99 -3.88 3.10 5.82
CA GLN A 99 -4.24 2.66 7.16
C GLN A 99 -2.97 2.41 7.96
N TRP A 100 -2.88 3.00 9.15
CA TRP A 100 -1.74 2.81 10.04
C TRP A 100 -2.23 2.23 11.35
N ILE A 101 -1.76 1.04 11.69
CA ILE A 101 -2.13 0.32 12.91
C ILE A 101 -0.94 0.12 13.84
N ARG A 102 -1.23 0.13 15.14
CA ARG A 102 -0.27 -0.07 16.23
C ARG A 102 -0.91 -0.92 17.33
N PRO A 103 -0.12 -1.54 18.22
CA PRO A 103 -0.67 -2.19 19.39
C PRO A 103 -1.41 -1.21 20.31
N ALA A 104 -2.48 -1.69 20.94
CA ALA A 104 -3.25 -0.94 21.93
C ALA A 104 -2.53 -0.94 23.30
N ILE A 105 -1.33 -0.37 23.34
CA ILE A 105 -0.48 -0.20 24.53
C ILE A 105 0.01 1.24 24.57
N ASP A 106 0.27 1.76 25.75
CA ASP A 106 0.67 3.16 26.00
C ASP A 106 2.20 3.38 25.96
N CYS A 107 2.95 2.33 25.68
CA CYS A 107 4.41 2.35 25.68
C CYS A 107 5.00 1.83 24.38
N CYS A 108 6.31 1.99 24.25
CA CYS A 108 7.13 1.34 23.25
C CYS A 108 7.80 0.10 23.89
N LEU A 109 7.64 -1.06 23.26
CA LEU A 109 8.27 -2.29 23.76
C LEU A 109 9.75 -2.31 23.39
N ILE A 110 10.61 -2.08 24.38
CA ILE A 110 12.06 -1.99 24.21
C ILE A 110 12.76 -3.18 24.85
N ASP A 111 12.28 -3.59 26.03
CA ASP A 111 12.87 -4.64 26.84
C ASP A 111 11.99 -5.89 26.83
N PRO A 112 12.50 -7.03 26.34
CA PRO A 112 11.76 -8.28 26.34
C PRO A 112 11.40 -8.75 27.77
N SER A 113 12.17 -8.40 28.79
CA SER A 113 11.91 -8.78 30.18
C SER A 113 10.68 -8.09 30.78
N ALA A 114 10.32 -6.91 30.24
CA ALA A 114 9.15 -6.12 30.67
C ALA A 114 7.85 -6.49 29.92
N ILE A 115 7.90 -7.50 29.06
CA ILE A 115 6.75 -7.90 28.24
C ILE A 115 5.71 -8.63 29.09
N THR A 116 4.52 -8.06 29.15
CA THR A 116 3.36 -8.65 29.84
C THR A 116 2.46 -9.44 28.87
N GLN A 117 1.51 -10.20 29.43
CA GLN A 117 0.51 -10.88 28.62
C GLN A 117 -0.38 -9.90 27.83
N THR A 118 -0.67 -8.72 28.38
CA THR A 118 -1.42 -7.67 27.67
C THR A 118 -0.65 -7.17 26.44
N HIS A 119 0.66 -7.01 26.54
CA HIS A 119 1.52 -6.63 25.42
C HIS A 119 1.48 -7.69 24.31
N ARG A 120 1.57 -8.98 24.68
CA ARG A 120 1.45 -10.10 23.72
C ARG A 120 0.12 -10.09 22.99
N GLN A 121 -0.99 -9.91 23.72
CA GLN A 121 -2.32 -9.85 23.13
C GLN A 121 -2.46 -8.67 22.16
N ALA A 122 -1.96 -7.49 22.53
CA ALA A 122 -2.03 -6.31 21.68
C ALA A 122 -1.22 -6.46 20.38
N VAL A 123 -0.01 -7.04 20.47
CA VAL A 123 0.82 -7.32 19.28
C VAL A 123 0.18 -8.40 18.38
N ASN A 124 -0.37 -9.46 18.99
CA ASN A 124 -1.10 -10.49 18.25
C ASN A 124 -2.34 -9.94 17.54
N ALA A 125 -3.04 -8.97 18.15
CA ALA A 125 -4.17 -8.29 17.50
C ALA A 125 -3.72 -7.51 16.24
N VAL A 126 -2.59 -6.81 16.30
CA VAL A 126 -1.99 -6.15 15.12
C VAL A 126 -1.63 -7.18 14.06
N TRP A 127 -1.01 -8.30 14.43
CA TRP A 127 -0.67 -9.35 13.49
C TRP A 127 -1.92 -9.97 12.84
N ALA A 128 -2.97 -10.25 13.63
CA ALA A 128 -4.22 -10.79 13.11
C ALA A 128 -4.87 -9.87 12.08
N ALA A 129 -4.92 -8.56 12.35
CA ALA A 129 -5.42 -7.57 11.40
C ALA A 129 -4.53 -7.47 10.15
N SER A 130 -3.20 -7.45 10.33
CA SER A 130 -2.25 -7.43 9.23
C SER A 130 -2.40 -8.65 8.32
N ARG A 131 -2.51 -9.86 8.90
CA ARG A 131 -2.73 -11.10 8.18
C ARG A 131 -4.02 -11.06 7.34
N GLN A 132 -5.11 -10.59 7.94
CA GLN A 132 -6.38 -10.47 7.23
C GLN A 132 -6.27 -9.55 6.02
N GLN A 133 -5.66 -8.39 6.18
CA GLN A 133 -5.48 -7.42 5.11
C GLN A 133 -4.49 -7.91 4.04
N LEU A 134 -3.40 -8.55 4.45
CA LEU A 134 -2.42 -9.13 3.54
C LEU A 134 -3.05 -10.17 2.60
N LEU A 135 -3.91 -11.04 3.13
CA LEU A 135 -4.56 -12.10 2.36
C LEU A 135 -5.79 -11.63 1.58
N SER A 136 -6.31 -10.43 1.84
CA SER A 136 -7.52 -9.92 1.19
C SER A 136 -7.36 -9.61 -0.29
N GLY A 137 -6.13 -9.40 -0.77
CA GLY A 137 -5.83 -8.95 -2.13
C GLY A 137 -6.27 -7.52 -2.44
N VAL A 138 -6.67 -6.75 -1.40
CA VAL A 138 -7.15 -5.38 -1.56
C VAL A 138 -6.01 -4.37 -1.56
N LEU A 139 -4.91 -4.65 -0.86
CA LEU A 139 -3.79 -3.73 -0.72
C LEU A 139 -2.86 -3.76 -1.94
N ASP A 140 -2.30 -2.61 -2.25
CA ASP A 140 -1.25 -2.43 -3.24
C ASP A 140 0.15 -2.47 -2.56
N LEU A 141 0.25 -1.93 -1.32
CA LEU A 141 1.48 -1.93 -0.53
C LEU A 141 1.18 -2.23 0.95
N MET A 142 1.98 -3.11 1.55
CA MET A 142 1.99 -3.33 2.99
C MET A 142 3.40 -3.11 3.57
N VAL A 143 3.48 -2.33 4.65
CA VAL A 143 4.72 -2.10 5.40
C VAL A 143 4.59 -2.72 6.78
N LEU A 144 5.52 -3.64 7.12
CA LEU A 144 5.60 -4.30 8.41
C LEU A 144 6.84 -3.77 9.15
N ASN A 145 6.61 -2.93 10.17
CA ASN A 145 7.68 -2.28 10.90
C ASN A 145 7.96 -3.01 12.22
N GLU A 146 9.23 -3.39 12.41
CA GLU A 146 9.74 -4.10 13.59
C GLU A 146 9.12 -5.49 13.81
N LEU A 147 8.63 -6.14 12.74
CA LEU A 147 8.11 -7.50 12.82
C LEU A 147 9.20 -8.49 13.27
N GLY A 148 10.42 -8.37 12.72
CA GLY A 148 11.52 -9.26 13.06
C GLY A 148 11.90 -9.18 14.54
N LEU A 149 11.93 -7.98 15.10
CA LEU A 149 12.20 -7.80 16.54
C LEU A 149 11.03 -8.31 17.40
N ALA A 150 9.79 -8.22 16.92
CA ALA A 150 8.64 -8.83 17.60
C ALA A 150 8.73 -10.37 17.63
N LEU A 151 9.30 -11.00 16.60
CA LEU A 151 9.62 -12.43 16.58
C LEU A 151 10.72 -12.76 17.58
N GLU A 152 11.81 -12.01 17.60
CA GLU A 152 12.92 -12.20 18.55
C GLU A 152 12.46 -12.08 20.00
N PHE A 153 11.54 -11.16 20.30
CA PHE A 153 10.91 -11.04 21.63
C PHE A 153 9.89 -12.15 21.93
N GLY A 154 9.70 -13.10 21.03
CA GLY A 154 8.74 -14.19 21.20
C GLY A 154 7.29 -13.71 21.33
N LEU A 155 6.94 -12.55 20.76
CA LEU A 155 5.59 -12.01 20.75
C LEU A 155 4.70 -12.65 19.69
N LEU A 156 5.32 -13.15 18.62
CA LEU A 156 4.68 -13.83 17.49
C LEU A 156 5.41 -15.14 17.22
N GLU A 157 4.72 -16.08 16.62
CA GLU A 157 5.26 -17.38 16.21
C GLU A 157 5.83 -17.26 14.79
N GLU A 158 7.11 -17.58 14.61
CA GLU A 158 7.84 -17.39 13.35
C GLU A 158 7.24 -18.23 12.22
N ASP A 159 6.97 -19.52 12.46
CA ASP A 159 6.39 -20.40 11.46
C ASP A 159 5.04 -19.89 10.94
N ASN A 160 4.21 -19.36 11.83
CA ASN A 160 2.94 -18.77 11.46
C ASN A 160 3.15 -17.54 10.54
N VAL A 161 4.08 -16.66 10.90
CA VAL A 161 4.41 -15.48 10.10
C VAL A 161 4.92 -15.87 8.73
N LEU A 162 5.91 -16.76 8.65
CA LEU A 162 6.49 -17.24 7.38
C LEU A 162 5.43 -17.87 6.46
N ASN A 163 4.56 -18.72 7.02
CA ASN A 163 3.49 -19.36 6.27
C ASN A 163 2.48 -18.36 5.69
N ILE A 164 2.17 -17.29 6.42
CA ILE A 164 1.27 -16.25 5.95
C ILE A 164 1.92 -15.40 4.87
N LEU A 165 3.18 -15.00 5.05
CA LEU A 165 3.90 -14.19 4.06
C LEU A 165 4.10 -14.94 2.74
N ARG A 166 4.29 -16.28 2.77
CA ARG A 166 4.33 -17.11 1.55
C ARG A 166 3.03 -17.14 0.78
N LYS A 167 1.90 -16.94 1.46
CA LYS A 167 0.56 -16.93 0.86
C LYS A 167 0.11 -15.54 0.37
N ARG A 168 0.98 -14.54 0.43
CA ARG A 168 0.62 -13.19 -0.04
C ARG A 168 0.21 -13.21 -1.51
N PRO A 169 -0.74 -12.35 -1.92
CA PRO A 169 -1.05 -12.15 -3.33
C PRO A 169 0.20 -11.74 -4.12
N ALA A 170 0.36 -12.28 -5.33
CA ALA A 170 1.53 -11.98 -6.17
C ALA A 170 1.65 -10.49 -6.52
N SER A 171 0.53 -9.77 -6.57
CA SER A 171 0.50 -8.34 -6.90
C SER A 171 0.79 -7.40 -5.72
N LEU A 172 0.90 -7.92 -4.49
CA LEU A 172 1.12 -7.11 -3.30
C LEU A 172 2.60 -6.77 -3.12
N ASP A 173 2.92 -5.48 -3.12
CA ASP A 173 4.21 -5.00 -2.63
C ASP A 173 4.27 -5.14 -1.11
N LEU A 174 5.30 -5.84 -0.63
CA LEU A 174 5.52 -6.04 0.79
C LEU A 174 6.87 -5.46 1.19
N THR A 175 6.88 -4.56 2.17
CA THR A 175 8.11 -4.00 2.73
C THR A 175 8.22 -4.34 4.21
N LEU A 176 9.27 -5.07 4.56
CA LEU A 176 9.63 -5.35 5.94
C LEU A 176 10.77 -4.43 6.36
N ILE A 177 10.61 -3.75 7.49
CA ILE A 177 11.64 -2.85 8.04
C ILE A 177 11.86 -3.13 9.51
N GLY A 178 13.13 -3.10 9.92
CA GLY A 178 13.50 -3.29 11.31
C GLY A 178 15.00 -3.37 11.53
N SER A 179 15.40 -3.31 12.81
CA SER A 179 16.80 -3.43 13.22
C SER A 179 17.27 -4.88 13.30
N VAL A 180 16.33 -5.79 13.52
CA VAL A 180 16.56 -7.23 13.56
C VAL A 180 15.60 -7.91 12.59
N ILE A 181 16.14 -8.75 11.73
CA ILE A 181 15.36 -9.52 10.75
C ILE A 181 15.89 -10.95 10.76
N PRO A 182 15.07 -11.96 11.08
CA PRO A 182 15.43 -13.38 10.97
C PRO A 182 15.86 -13.77 9.56
N ASP A 183 16.83 -14.67 9.46
CA ASP A 183 17.37 -15.13 8.18
C ASP A 183 16.30 -15.72 7.27
N ALA A 184 15.35 -16.45 7.82
CA ALA A 184 14.22 -17.01 7.05
C ALA A 184 13.38 -15.95 6.33
N LEU A 185 13.29 -14.73 6.86
CA LEU A 185 12.62 -13.59 6.20
C LEU A 185 13.53 -12.92 5.15
N LEU A 186 14.84 -12.90 5.40
CA LEU A 186 15.81 -12.42 4.40
C LEU A 186 15.84 -13.32 3.17
N ASP A 187 15.78 -14.63 3.36
CA ASP A 187 15.80 -15.65 2.29
C ASP A 187 14.53 -15.59 1.41
N MET A 188 13.42 -15.10 1.96
CA MET A 188 12.17 -14.93 1.22
C MET A 188 12.13 -13.64 0.40
N ALA A 189 13.01 -12.67 0.67
CA ALA A 189 12.96 -11.36 0.09
C ALA A 189 13.47 -11.35 -1.36
N ASN A 190 12.78 -10.60 -2.23
CA ASN A 190 13.29 -10.30 -3.58
C ASN A 190 14.45 -9.30 -3.52
N GLN A 191 14.44 -8.42 -2.53
CA GLN A 191 15.46 -7.38 -2.35
C GLN A 191 15.75 -7.14 -0.89
N VAL A 192 17.03 -7.09 -0.51
CA VAL A 192 17.49 -6.76 0.83
C VAL A 192 18.35 -5.50 0.78
N THR A 193 17.95 -4.46 1.51
CA THR A 193 18.69 -3.21 1.68
C THR A 193 19.21 -3.12 3.12
N ARG A 194 20.52 -2.92 3.29
CA ARG A 194 21.13 -2.70 4.60
C ARG A 194 21.55 -1.25 4.75
N LEU A 195 20.88 -0.51 5.63
CA LEU A 195 21.23 0.86 5.94
C LEU A 195 22.46 0.89 6.86
N ARG A 196 23.39 1.78 6.57
CA ARG A 196 24.58 2.00 7.42
C ARG A 196 24.57 3.43 7.95
N CYS A 197 24.80 3.59 9.23
CA CYS A 197 25.15 4.91 9.78
C CYS A 197 26.54 5.30 9.25
N ARG A 198 26.66 6.46 8.62
CA ARG A 198 27.98 7.08 8.51
C ARG A 198 28.34 7.60 9.92
N PRO A 199 29.49 7.24 10.47
CA PRO A 199 29.97 7.96 11.65
C PRO A 199 30.04 9.43 11.24
N SER A 200 29.37 10.31 11.99
CA SER A 200 29.56 11.75 11.84
C SER A 200 31.05 11.99 12.03
N SER A 201 31.74 12.43 10.96
CA SER A 201 33.12 12.89 11.08
C SER A 201 33.10 13.95 12.16
N ALA A 202 33.77 13.65 13.26
CA ALA A 202 33.90 14.56 14.39
C ALA A 202 34.25 15.95 13.85
N LEU A 203 33.44 16.94 14.23
CA LEU A 203 33.81 18.34 14.11
C LEU A 203 35.23 18.47 14.70
N GLN A 204 36.20 18.66 13.81
CA GLN A 204 37.51 19.10 14.25
C GLN A 204 37.32 20.43 14.99
N PRO A 205 37.72 20.57 16.25
CA PRO A 205 37.72 21.87 16.89
C PRO A 205 38.71 22.75 16.13
N CYS A 206 38.24 23.93 15.73
CA CYS A 206 39.11 25.04 15.30
C CYS A 206 39.94 25.54 16.46
#